data_dce2b9fffe4e3eb0597da375daa6015f
#
_entry.id   dce2b9fffe4e3eb0597da375daa6015f
#
_cell.length_a   1.000
_cell.length_b   1.000
_cell.length_c   1.000
_cell.angle_alpha   90.00
_cell.angle_beta   90.00
_cell.angle_gamma   90.00
#
_symmetry.space_group_name_H-M   'P 1'
#
loop_
_entity.id
_entity.type
_entity.pdbx_description
1 polymer ?
#
loop_
_entity_poly.entity_id
_entity_poly.type
_entity_poly.pdbx_seq_one_letter_code
_entity_poly.pdbx_strand_id
1 'polypeptide(L)'
;MMGTLYEFRAERHANRLLERIRAAAAREQLALVQALILDHALTVPDFSANDFRDCLPADLPHGLLGAAVRGLAASRAITNTGRTVPSTSPDTHGHRIAVYRLTAPHTQVEAA
;
A
#
# COMPACT_ATOMS: atom_id res chain seq x y z
N MET A 1 35.37 -27.30 -13.24
CA MET A 1 34.90 -27.44 -12.95
C MET A 1 34.12 -28.14 -12.38
N MET A 2 34.08 -28.56 -11.63
CA MET A 2 33.49 -29.35 -11.06
C MET A 2 32.63 -28.94 -10.24
N GLY A 3 32.09 -29.37 -9.42
CA GLY A 3 31.20 -29.02 -8.46
C GLY A 3 30.10 -28.24 -8.96
N THR A 4 30.08 -28.07 -10.11
CA THR A 4 29.22 -27.10 -10.65
C THR A 4 27.78 -27.38 -10.42
N LEU A 5 27.34 -28.62 -10.53
CA LEU A 5 25.94 -28.91 -10.33
C LEU A 5 25.50 -28.65 -8.90
N TYR A 6 26.33 -29.01 -7.95
CA TYR A 6 26.04 -28.74 -6.55
C TYR A 6 26.03 -27.23 -6.29
N GLU A 7 26.98 -26.51 -6.85
CA GLU A 7 27.06 -25.07 -6.67
C GLU A 7 25.84 -24.38 -7.26
N PHE A 8 25.39 -24.78 -8.43
CA PHE A 8 24.17 -24.22 -9.02
C PHE A 8 22.94 -24.45 -8.16
N ARG A 9 22.84 -25.64 -7.56
CA ARG A 9 21.71 -25.91 -6.69
C ARG A 9 21.73 -25.04 -5.43
N ALA A 10 22.93 -24.87 -4.86
CA ALA A 10 23.08 -24.03 -3.68
C ALA A 10 22.73 -22.59 -3.98
N GLU A 11 23.20 -22.07 -5.12
CA GLU A 11 22.89 -20.70 -5.51
C GLU A 11 21.42 -20.50 -5.75
N ARG A 12 20.78 -21.45 -6.44
CA ARG A 12 19.33 -21.32 -6.69
C ARG A 12 18.52 -21.37 -5.40
N HIS A 13 18.96 -22.22 -4.47
CA HIS A 13 18.30 -22.29 -3.19
C HIS A 13 18.42 -20.96 -2.41
N ALA A 14 19.63 -20.41 -2.38
CA ALA A 14 19.88 -19.13 -1.72
C ALA A 14 19.06 -18.01 -2.37
N ASN A 15 18.97 -18.01 -3.69
CA ASN A 15 18.21 -17.00 -4.40
C ASN A 15 16.71 -17.11 -4.08
N ARG A 16 16.20 -18.32 -3.99
CA ARG A 16 14.79 -18.50 -3.61
C ARG A 16 14.53 -18.01 -2.19
N LEU A 17 15.45 -18.25 -1.28
CA LEU A 17 15.31 -17.76 0.10
C LEU A 17 15.33 -16.24 0.14
N LEU A 18 16.24 -15.62 -0.60
CA LEU A 18 16.30 -14.16 -0.68
C LEU A 18 15.01 -13.58 -1.25
N GLU A 19 14.47 -14.21 -2.28
CA GLU A 19 13.22 -13.77 -2.86
C GLU A 19 12.07 -13.86 -1.87
N ARG A 20 12.04 -14.93 -1.07
CA ARG A 20 11.02 -15.06 -0.03
C ARG A 20 11.14 -13.98 1.03
N ILE A 21 12.38 -13.68 1.42
CA ILE A 21 12.63 -12.64 2.41
C ILE A 21 12.18 -11.29 1.88
N ARG A 22 12.52 -10.97 0.63
CA ARG A 22 12.11 -9.71 0.03
C ARG A 22 10.60 -9.60 -0.10
N ALA A 23 9.95 -10.69 -0.49
CA ALA A 23 8.49 -10.70 -0.60
C ALA A 23 7.82 -10.52 0.74
N ALA A 24 8.37 -11.14 1.79
CA ALA A 24 7.84 -10.98 3.14
C ALA A 24 8.01 -9.54 3.62
N ALA A 25 9.18 -8.94 3.36
CA ALA A 25 9.43 -7.56 3.74
C ALA A 25 8.50 -6.61 3.00
N ALA A 26 8.25 -6.86 1.72
CA ALA A 26 7.35 -6.03 0.93
C ALA A 26 5.92 -6.11 1.46
N ARG A 27 5.46 -7.30 1.84
CA ARG A 27 4.13 -7.45 2.42
C ARG A 27 4.02 -6.73 3.75
N GLU A 28 5.07 -6.78 4.54
CA GLU A 28 5.08 -6.11 5.83
C GLU A 28 5.04 -4.60 5.66
N GLN A 29 5.81 -4.06 4.72
CA GLN A 29 5.77 -2.62 4.43
C GLN A 29 4.38 -2.20 3.95
N LEU A 30 3.78 -2.99 3.07
CA LEU A 30 2.45 -2.69 2.57
C LEU A 30 1.45 -2.64 3.72
N ALA A 31 1.50 -3.63 4.60
CA ALA A 31 0.58 -3.70 5.73
C ALA A 31 0.76 -2.50 6.67
N LEU A 32 1.99 -2.07 6.89
CA LEU A 32 2.24 -0.91 7.73
C LEU A 32 1.69 0.38 7.12
N VAL A 33 1.88 0.56 5.81
CA VAL A 33 1.32 1.73 5.14
C VAL A 33 -0.20 1.70 5.18
N GLN A 34 -0.79 0.53 4.97
CA GLN A 34 -2.25 0.40 5.06
C GLN A 34 -2.75 0.72 6.46
N ALA A 35 -2.02 0.30 7.49
CA ALA A 35 -2.40 0.62 8.87
C ALA A 35 -2.34 2.13 9.12
N LEU A 36 -1.34 2.80 8.59
CA LEU A 36 -1.23 4.24 8.72
C LEU A 36 -2.39 4.95 8.02
N ILE A 37 -2.77 4.47 6.85
CA ILE A 37 -3.90 5.04 6.12
C ILE A 37 -5.18 4.90 6.93
N LEU A 38 -5.44 3.72 7.45
CA LEU A 38 -6.65 3.48 8.23
C LEU A 38 -6.68 4.30 9.51
N ASP A 39 -5.53 4.43 10.16
CA ASP A 39 -5.43 5.25 11.36
C ASP A 39 -5.79 6.71 11.07
N HIS A 40 -5.24 7.24 9.98
CA HIS A 40 -5.57 8.61 9.56
C HIS A 40 -7.06 8.74 9.20
N ALA A 41 -7.59 7.73 8.51
CA ALA A 41 -8.98 7.75 8.08
C ALA A 41 -9.97 7.80 9.24
N LEU A 42 -9.56 7.36 10.41
CA LEU A 42 -10.41 7.46 11.60
C LEU A 42 -10.52 8.90 12.11
N THR A 43 -9.62 9.77 11.71
CA THR A 43 -9.56 11.13 12.27
C THR A 43 -10.06 12.20 11.31
N VAL A 44 -10.36 11.86 10.07
CA VAL A 44 -10.79 12.84 9.06
C VAL A 44 -12.03 12.33 8.35
N PRO A 45 -12.86 13.22 7.81
CA PRO A 45 -14.05 12.77 7.06
C PRO A 45 -13.69 12.14 5.72
N ASP A 46 -12.63 12.61 5.07
CA ASP A 46 -12.15 12.01 3.84
C ASP A 46 -10.67 12.33 3.66
N PHE A 47 -10.04 11.67 2.72
CA PHE A 47 -8.61 11.80 2.50
C PHE A 47 -8.23 11.39 1.07
N SER A 48 -7.05 11.77 0.66
CA SER A 48 -6.46 11.33 -0.60
C SER A 48 -5.02 10.91 -0.35
N ALA A 49 -4.38 10.36 -1.37
CA ALA A 49 -2.97 9.99 -1.27
C ALA A 49 -2.08 11.19 -0.94
N ASN A 50 -2.52 12.40 -1.29
CA ASN A 50 -1.76 13.61 -0.96
C ASN A 50 -1.48 13.73 0.53
N ASP A 51 -2.41 13.27 1.37
CA ASP A 51 -2.31 13.41 2.82
C ASP A 51 -1.11 12.66 3.39
N PHE A 52 -0.61 11.66 2.66
CA PHE A 52 0.44 10.80 3.18
C PHE A 52 1.81 11.06 2.58
N ARG A 53 1.90 11.88 1.55
CA ARG A 53 3.15 12.03 0.81
C ARG A 53 4.28 12.59 1.65
N ASP A 54 3.95 13.52 2.54
CA ASP A 54 4.96 14.13 3.41
C ASP A 54 5.19 13.34 4.68
N CYS A 55 4.34 12.36 4.98
CA CYS A 55 4.43 11.58 6.21
C CYS A 55 5.22 10.30 6.04
N LEU A 56 5.41 9.85 4.81
CA LEU A 56 6.08 8.59 4.54
C LEU A 56 7.56 8.82 4.25
N PRO A 57 8.42 7.88 4.65
CA PRO A 57 9.83 8.00 4.34
C PRO A 57 10.07 8.08 2.84
N ALA A 58 11.04 8.89 2.44
CA ALA A 58 11.33 9.10 1.02
C ALA A 58 11.91 7.86 0.35
N ASP A 59 12.46 6.94 1.13
CA ASP A 59 13.10 5.74 0.60
C ASP A 59 12.15 4.57 0.42
N LEU A 60 10.87 4.76 0.63
CA LEU A 60 9.91 3.69 0.37
C LEU A 60 9.81 3.41 -1.12
N PRO A 61 9.52 2.16 -1.49
CA PRO A 61 9.39 1.82 -2.90
C PRO A 61 8.37 2.69 -3.60
N HIS A 62 8.71 3.08 -4.83
CA HIS A 62 7.79 3.86 -5.66
C HIS A 62 6.52 3.04 -5.90
N GLY A 63 5.38 3.67 -5.75
CA GLY A 63 4.10 3.00 -5.99
C GLY A 63 3.54 2.27 -4.78
N LEU A 64 4.28 2.20 -3.67
CA LEU A 64 3.79 1.49 -2.49
C LEU A 64 2.52 2.14 -1.92
N LEU A 65 2.49 3.46 -1.87
CA LEU A 65 1.31 4.18 -1.38
C LEU A 65 0.09 3.88 -2.25
N GLY A 66 0.25 3.93 -3.57
CA GLY A 66 -0.84 3.61 -4.48
C GLY A 66 -1.32 2.18 -4.33
N ALA A 67 -0.40 1.24 -4.15
CA ALA A 67 -0.77 -0.16 -3.94
C ALA A 67 -1.52 -0.34 -2.63
N ALA A 68 -1.11 0.37 -1.58
CA ALA A 68 -1.78 0.29 -0.28
C ALA A 68 -3.21 0.81 -0.39
N VAL A 69 -3.41 1.93 -1.04
CA VAL A 69 -4.74 2.52 -1.24
C VAL A 69 -5.62 1.58 -2.06
N ARG A 70 -5.08 1.06 -3.16
CA ARG A 70 -5.86 0.14 -4.01
C ARG A 70 -6.25 -1.13 -3.26
N GLY A 71 -5.35 -1.66 -2.44
CA GLY A 71 -5.66 -2.84 -1.64
C GLY A 71 -6.77 -2.59 -0.63
N LEU A 72 -6.75 -1.44 0.04
CA LEU A 72 -7.79 -1.09 0.99
C LEU A 72 -9.12 -0.86 0.30
N ALA A 73 -9.11 -0.25 -0.87
CA ALA A 73 -10.33 -0.05 -1.64
C ALA A 73 -10.89 -1.39 -2.13
N ALA A 74 -10.03 -2.27 -2.59
CA ALA A 74 -10.46 -3.59 -3.06
C ALA A 74 -11.06 -4.42 -1.94
N SER A 75 -10.53 -4.31 -0.74
CA SER A 75 -11.07 -5.01 0.43
C SER A 75 -12.26 -4.30 1.05
N ARG A 76 -12.61 -3.12 0.52
CA ARG A 76 -13.73 -2.31 0.99
C ARG A 76 -13.50 -1.72 2.38
N ALA A 77 -12.26 -1.62 2.81
CA ALA A 77 -11.94 -0.92 4.06
C ALA A 77 -12.11 0.58 3.89
N ILE A 78 -11.87 1.09 2.69
CA ILE A 78 -12.13 2.47 2.34
C ILE A 78 -13.02 2.52 1.11
N THR A 79 -13.75 3.62 0.96
CA THR A 79 -14.71 3.79 -0.13
C THR A 79 -14.34 5.02 -0.94
N ASN A 80 -14.35 4.88 -2.26
CA ASN A 80 -14.15 6.01 -3.17
C ASN A 80 -15.37 6.91 -3.08
N THR A 81 -15.16 8.19 -2.78
CA THR A 81 -16.26 9.15 -2.64
C THR A 81 -16.82 9.63 -3.97
N GLY A 82 -16.14 9.33 -5.07
CA GLY A 82 -16.50 9.86 -6.38
C GLY A 82 -15.87 11.22 -6.67
N ARG A 83 -15.24 11.85 -5.68
CA ARG A 83 -14.58 13.13 -5.87
C ARG A 83 -13.11 12.91 -6.18
N THR A 84 -12.49 13.88 -6.80
CA THR A 84 -11.06 13.86 -7.10
C THR A 84 -10.44 15.19 -6.72
N VAL A 85 -9.12 15.14 -6.50
CA VAL A 85 -8.32 16.34 -6.25
C VAL A 85 -7.04 16.25 -7.08
N PRO A 86 -6.39 17.37 -7.38
CA PRO A 86 -5.10 17.30 -8.09
C PRO A 86 -4.06 16.65 -7.19
N SER A 87 -3.24 15.78 -7.78
CA SER A 87 -2.12 15.17 -7.06
C SER A 87 -1.07 16.23 -6.77
N THR A 88 -0.51 16.19 -5.57
CA THR A 88 0.60 17.07 -5.20
C THR A 88 1.95 16.49 -5.57
N SER A 89 2.00 15.27 -6.13
CA SER A 89 3.26 14.68 -6.54
C SER A 89 3.80 15.43 -7.78
N PRO A 90 5.06 15.86 -7.75
CA PRO A 90 5.63 16.60 -8.90
C PRO A 90 5.62 15.77 -10.17
N ASP A 91 5.72 14.45 -10.05
CA ASP A 91 5.81 13.57 -11.22
C ASP A 91 4.52 13.43 -11.97
N THR A 92 3.41 13.84 -11.40
CA THR A 92 2.10 13.63 -12.01
C THR A 92 1.55 14.86 -12.70
N HIS A 93 2.24 15.98 -12.60
CA HIS A 93 1.82 17.24 -13.22
C HIS A 93 0.38 17.62 -12.91
N GLY A 94 -0.04 17.37 -11.66
CA GLY A 94 -1.39 17.71 -11.23
C GLY A 94 -2.46 16.72 -11.66
N HIS A 95 -2.07 15.54 -12.06
CA HIS A 95 -3.05 14.49 -12.39
C HIS A 95 -4.05 14.32 -11.24
N ARG A 96 -5.30 14.08 -11.59
CA ARG A 96 -6.35 13.97 -10.58
C ARG A 96 -6.31 12.60 -9.90
N ILE A 97 -6.51 12.60 -8.60
CA ILE A 97 -6.52 11.38 -7.80
C ILE A 97 -7.80 11.31 -6.99
N ALA A 98 -8.21 10.11 -6.64
CA ALA A 98 -9.46 9.88 -5.96
C ALA A 98 -9.39 10.31 -4.50
N VAL A 99 -10.54 10.74 -3.98
CA VAL A 99 -10.76 11.02 -2.56
C VAL A 99 -11.54 9.85 -1.99
N TYR A 100 -11.08 9.35 -0.86
CA TYR A 100 -11.66 8.19 -0.18
C TYR A 100 -12.15 8.57 1.21
N ARG A 101 -12.94 7.70 1.78
CA ARG A 101 -13.33 7.79 3.18
C ARG A 101 -13.32 6.39 3.78
N LEU A 102 -13.22 6.31 5.08
CA LEU A 102 -13.35 5.04 5.79
C LEU A 102 -14.75 4.48 5.51
N THR A 103 -14.82 3.21 5.16
CA THR A 103 -16.10 2.59 4.90
C THR A 103 -16.89 2.52 6.19
N ALA A 104 -18.16 2.92 6.13
CA ALA A 104 -19.00 2.90 7.32
C ALA A 104 -19.15 1.46 7.80
N PRO A 105 -19.13 1.26 9.11
CA PRO A 105 -19.37 -0.08 9.64
C PRO A 105 -20.74 -0.54 9.21
N HIS A 106 -20.80 -1.85 9.04
CA HIS A 106 -22.03 -2.39 8.61
C HIS A 106 -22.96 -2.52 9.66
N THR A 107 -23.13 -1.77 10.40
CA THR A 107 -23.76 -1.92 11.49
C THR A 107 -24.95 -1.73 11.64
N GLN A 108 -25.27 -1.23 11.01
CA GLN A 108 -26.41 -1.08 11.08
C GLN A 108 -26.97 -1.96 11.73
N VAL A 109 -26.44 -2.56 11.98
CA VAL A 109 -26.74 -3.54 12.58
C VAL A 109 -27.48 -3.22 13.56
N GLU A 110 -27.48 -2.46 13.78
CA GLU A 110 -28.04 -2.26 14.58
C GLU A 110 -29.01 -2.13 14.59
N ALA A 111 -29.08 -1.89 14.24
CA ALA A 111 -30.02 -1.70 14.16
C ALA A 111 -30.83 -2.26 14.64
N ALA A 112 -30.76 -2.67 15.00
CA ALA A 112 -31.60 -3.35 15.38
C ALA A 112 -32.26 -2.90 16.23
#